data_f9b07c3986029549f33fa00c97eac3fe
#
_entry.id   f9b07c3986029549f33fa00c97eac3fe
#
_cell.length_a   1.000
_cell.length_b   1.000
_cell.length_c   1.000
_cell.angle_alpha   90.00
_cell.angle_beta   90.00
_cell.angle_gamma   90.00
#
_symmetry.space_group_name_H-M   'P 1'
#
loop_
_entity.id
_entity.type
_entity.pdbx_description
1 polymer ?
#
loop_
_entity_poly.entity_id
_entity_poly.type
_entity_poly.pdbx_seq_one_letter_code
_entity_poly.pdbx_strand_id
1 'polypeptide(L)'
;DRKNILLFLGSDFHHVIYPVSSSEDLNLIAIMKYKLSAEEQKNYSLFSDKSFIQKILENIPQENKEFFNNLKELKIFPVFVSDNFFEVKNKNIHLIGDAFFAFPPSFAQGASQSIEGAHELFASIENNSNAYFFKNRVNKTKMVNNRSKLNQFAFHLSNPLTVYLRNIFLKKLVKNKKFLESYLGKIYR
;
A
#
# COMPACT_ATOMS: atom_id res chain seq x y z
N ASP A 1 13.74 17.25 7.75
CA ASP A 1 14.79 16.22 7.85
C ASP A 1 14.71 15.33 6.60
N ARG A 2 15.65 15.54 5.66
CA ARG A 2 15.69 14.87 4.35
C ARG A 2 16.11 13.39 4.41
N LYS A 3 16.37 12.86 5.59
CA LYS A 3 16.82 11.46 5.77
C LYS A 3 15.70 10.53 6.23
N ASN A 4 14.55 11.08 6.60
CA ASN A 4 13.45 10.32 7.17
C ASN A 4 12.32 10.08 6.17
N ILE A 5 11.59 8.99 6.38
CA ILE A 5 10.30 8.77 5.75
C ILE A 5 9.27 9.55 6.55
N LEU A 6 8.53 10.43 5.89
CA LEU A 6 7.47 11.23 6.49
C LEU A 6 6.11 10.70 6.04
N LEU A 7 5.24 10.42 7.00
CA LEU A 7 3.86 9.99 6.74
C LEU A 7 2.90 11.07 7.26
N PHE A 8 2.09 11.60 6.37
CA PHE A 8 1.06 12.58 6.65
C PHE A 8 -0.32 11.94 6.53
N LEU A 9 -1.13 12.10 7.56
CA LEU A 9 -2.46 11.49 7.66
C LEU A 9 -3.53 12.57 7.61
N GLY A 10 -4.47 12.43 6.68
CA GLY A 10 -5.60 13.33 6.49
C GLY A 10 -6.94 12.61 6.49
N SER A 11 -8.00 13.35 6.17
CA SER A 11 -9.34 12.81 6.01
C SER A 11 -9.47 12.15 4.63
N ASP A 12 -9.71 10.84 4.59
CA ASP A 12 -9.80 10.04 3.36
C ASP A 12 -8.56 10.12 2.44
N PHE A 13 -7.41 10.50 3.04
CA PHE A 13 -6.19 10.80 2.32
C PHE A 13 -4.96 10.59 3.21
N HIS A 14 -3.88 10.06 2.64
CA HIS A 14 -2.56 10.11 3.26
C HIS A 14 -1.48 10.23 2.20
N HIS A 15 -0.34 10.78 2.56
CA HIS A 15 0.82 10.81 1.68
C HIS A 15 2.11 10.48 2.43
N VAL A 16 3.05 9.93 1.69
CA VAL A 16 4.36 9.53 2.18
C VAL A 16 5.42 10.23 1.35
N ILE A 17 6.37 10.86 2.03
CA ILE A 17 7.53 11.50 1.40
C ILE A 17 8.78 10.78 1.89
N TYR A 18 9.65 10.39 0.99
CA TYR A 18 10.90 9.71 1.32
C TYR A 18 12.01 10.01 0.31
N PRO A 19 13.29 9.97 0.72
CA PRO A 19 14.42 10.13 -0.17
C PRO A 19 14.57 8.93 -1.11
N VAL A 20 14.92 9.17 -2.38
CA VAL A 20 15.01 8.13 -3.42
C VAL A 20 16.45 7.69 -3.67
N SER A 21 17.41 8.55 -3.42
CA SER A 21 18.84 8.27 -3.66
C SER A 21 19.71 9.13 -2.74
N SER A 22 21.04 9.05 -2.95
CA SER A 22 21.99 9.98 -2.36
C SER A 22 21.84 11.42 -2.89
N SER A 23 21.05 11.61 -3.95
CA SER A 23 20.66 12.93 -4.48
C SER A 23 19.63 13.61 -3.56
N GLU A 24 19.43 14.90 -3.78
CA GLU A 24 18.46 15.68 -3.02
C GLU A 24 17.00 15.39 -3.39
N ASP A 25 16.76 14.37 -4.22
CA ASP A 25 15.43 14.04 -4.74
C ASP A 25 14.58 13.33 -3.69
N LEU A 26 13.34 13.77 -3.59
CA LEU A 26 12.32 13.17 -2.74
C LEU A 26 11.22 12.56 -3.61
N ASN A 27 10.78 11.38 -3.26
CA ASN A 27 9.57 10.78 -3.83
C ASN A 27 8.36 11.09 -2.95
N LEU A 28 7.25 11.44 -3.58
CA LEU A 28 5.97 11.65 -2.93
C LEU A 28 4.96 10.66 -3.49
N ILE A 29 4.35 9.87 -2.62
CA ILE A 29 3.22 9.00 -2.96
C ILE A 29 2.03 9.45 -2.14
N ALA A 30 0.93 9.80 -2.82
CA ALA A 30 -0.32 10.14 -2.18
C ALA A 30 -1.37 9.09 -2.49
N ILE A 31 -2.13 8.67 -1.48
CA ILE A 31 -3.21 7.70 -1.60
C ILE A 31 -4.47 8.37 -1.07
N MET A 32 -5.47 8.46 -1.93
CA MET A 32 -6.73 9.10 -1.60
C MET A 32 -7.91 8.20 -1.94
N LYS A 33 -8.97 8.33 -1.17
CA LYS A 33 -10.24 7.68 -1.46
C LYS A 33 -10.99 8.50 -2.50
N TYR A 34 -11.16 7.94 -3.67
CA TYR A 34 -11.93 8.52 -4.76
C TYR A 34 -12.84 7.47 -5.37
N LYS A 35 -14.12 7.78 -5.53
CA LYS A 35 -15.09 6.85 -6.10
C LYS A 35 -15.14 7.05 -7.60
N LEU A 36 -14.50 6.16 -8.33
CA LEU A 36 -14.58 6.11 -9.79
C LEU A 36 -15.96 5.60 -10.22
N SER A 37 -16.53 6.19 -11.28
CA SER A 37 -17.68 5.64 -11.98
C SER A 37 -17.31 4.35 -12.72
N ALA A 38 -18.31 3.56 -13.13
CA ALA A 38 -18.07 2.34 -13.91
C ALA A 38 -17.39 2.61 -15.27
N GLU A 39 -17.61 3.79 -15.84
CA GLU A 39 -16.99 4.24 -17.09
C GLU A 39 -15.53 4.68 -16.85
N GLU A 40 -15.30 5.48 -15.80
CA GLU A 40 -13.95 5.91 -15.40
C GLU A 40 -13.04 4.71 -15.08
N GLN A 41 -13.57 3.67 -14.44
CA GLN A 41 -12.80 2.44 -14.11
C GLN A 41 -12.32 1.68 -15.35
N LYS A 42 -13.05 1.76 -16.45
CA LYS A 42 -12.70 1.07 -17.72
C LYS A 42 -11.81 1.89 -18.63
N ASN A 43 -11.72 3.20 -18.42
CA ASN A 43 -10.99 4.11 -19.28
C ASN A 43 -9.62 4.47 -18.69
N TYR A 44 -8.63 3.63 -18.96
CA TYR A 44 -7.27 3.83 -18.46
C TYR A 44 -6.59 5.11 -18.98
N SER A 45 -7.03 5.68 -20.12
CA SER A 45 -6.45 6.91 -20.64
C SER A 45 -6.75 8.13 -19.78
N LEU A 46 -7.83 8.10 -19.00
CA LEU A 46 -8.19 9.18 -18.07
C LEU A 46 -7.10 9.44 -17.03
N PHE A 47 -6.38 8.41 -16.59
CA PHE A 47 -5.35 8.56 -15.55
C PHE A 47 -4.10 9.31 -16.06
N SER A 48 -4.01 9.57 -17.35
CA SER A 48 -2.99 10.42 -17.97
C SER A 48 -3.56 11.76 -18.48
N ASP A 49 -4.88 11.97 -18.39
CA ASP A 49 -5.53 13.19 -18.81
C ASP A 49 -5.38 14.29 -17.76
N LYS A 50 -4.87 15.45 -18.19
CA LYS A 50 -4.58 16.58 -17.29
C LYS A 50 -5.81 17.15 -16.62
N SER A 51 -6.95 17.18 -17.32
CA SER A 51 -8.20 17.72 -16.77
C SER A 51 -8.78 16.79 -15.70
N PHE A 52 -8.68 15.49 -15.91
CA PHE A 52 -9.07 14.48 -14.94
C PHE A 52 -8.17 14.50 -13.70
N ILE A 53 -6.85 14.62 -13.90
CA ILE A 53 -5.88 14.77 -12.80
C ILE A 53 -6.23 16.01 -11.98
N GLN A 54 -6.49 17.14 -12.63
CA GLN A 54 -6.86 18.39 -11.94
C GLN A 54 -8.15 18.22 -11.11
N LYS A 55 -9.20 17.60 -11.69
CA LYS A 55 -10.45 17.27 -10.99
C LYS A 55 -10.20 16.43 -9.72
N ILE A 56 -9.29 15.45 -9.79
CA ILE A 56 -8.95 14.63 -8.62
C ILE A 56 -8.22 15.47 -7.58
N LEU A 57 -7.28 16.33 -7.98
CA LEU A 57 -6.52 17.20 -7.08
C LEU A 57 -7.41 18.20 -6.32
N GLU A 58 -8.54 18.59 -6.88
CA GLU A 58 -9.51 19.46 -6.21
C GLU A 58 -10.10 18.82 -4.95
N ASN A 59 -10.13 17.50 -4.87
CA ASN A 59 -10.61 16.77 -3.69
C ASN A 59 -9.54 16.63 -2.58
N ILE A 60 -8.31 17.05 -2.82
CA ILE A 60 -7.28 17.06 -1.78
C ILE A 60 -7.58 18.18 -0.78
N PRO A 61 -7.43 17.91 0.54
CA PRO A 61 -7.61 18.95 1.57
C PRO A 61 -6.73 20.17 1.29
N GLN A 62 -7.28 21.37 1.50
CA GLN A 62 -6.62 22.64 1.17
C GLN A 62 -5.22 22.77 1.78
N GLU A 63 -5.05 22.30 3.01
CA GLU A 63 -3.78 22.28 3.73
C GLU A 63 -2.66 21.48 3.04
N ASN A 64 -3.02 20.55 2.16
CA ASN A 64 -2.08 19.71 1.41
C ASN A 64 -1.88 20.18 -0.04
N LYS A 65 -2.72 21.08 -0.57
CA LYS A 65 -2.65 21.50 -1.97
C LYS A 65 -1.31 22.14 -2.35
N GLU A 66 -0.68 22.88 -1.45
CA GLU A 66 0.62 23.50 -1.72
C GLU A 66 1.71 22.50 -2.05
N PHE A 67 1.68 21.31 -1.46
CA PHE A 67 2.62 20.23 -1.79
C PHE A 67 2.49 19.80 -3.25
N PHE A 68 1.24 19.70 -3.75
CA PHE A 68 0.96 19.20 -5.08
C PHE A 68 1.18 20.24 -6.17
N ASN A 69 0.99 21.51 -5.89
CA ASN A 69 1.20 22.59 -6.83
C ASN A 69 2.66 22.74 -7.28
N ASN A 70 3.60 22.29 -6.47
CA ASN A 70 5.05 22.39 -6.74
C ASN A 70 5.63 21.12 -7.37
N LEU A 71 4.81 20.09 -7.68
CA LEU A 71 5.28 18.86 -8.30
C LEU A 71 5.52 19.06 -9.80
N LYS A 72 6.69 18.63 -10.29
CA LYS A 72 7.07 18.76 -11.69
C LYS A 72 6.32 17.79 -12.60
N GLU A 73 6.11 16.55 -12.11
CA GLU A 73 5.40 15.50 -12.82
C GLU A 73 4.49 14.77 -11.84
N LEU A 74 3.19 14.80 -12.11
CA LEU A 74 2.21 14.05 -11.35
C LEU A 74 1.61 12.96 -12.23
N LYS A 75 1.62 11.72 -11.72
CA LYS A 75 0.96 10.58 -12.35
C LYS A 75 -0.08 10.02 -11.38
N ILE A 76 -1.24 9.68 -11.91
CA ILE A 76 -2.32 9.05 -11.14
C ILE A 76 -2.46 7.61 -11.60
N PHE A 77 -2.64 6.71 -10.63
CA PHE A 77 -2.88 5.30 -10.87
C PHE A 77 -4.08 4.84 -10.05
N PRO A 78 -5.03 4.10 -10.64
CA PRO A 78 -6.04 3.41 -9.87
C PRO A 78 -5.37 2.31 -9.04
N VAL A 79 -5.81 2.14 -7.79
CA VAL A 79 -5.33 1.06 -6.94
C VAL A 79 -6.30 -0.11 -7.04
N PHE A 80 -5.82 -1.22 -7.58
CA PHE A 80 -6.53 -2.49 -7.61
C PHE A 80 -6.08 -3.35 -6.43
N VAL A 81 -7.04 -3.99 -5.77
CA VAL A 81 -6.79 -4.91 -4.66
C VAL A 81 -7.51 -6.22 -4.92
N SER A 82 -6.93 -7.32 -4.44
CA SER A 82 -7.56 -8.63 -4.54
C SER A 82 -8.55 -8.85 -3.42
N ASP A 83 -9.72 -9.41 -3.75
CA ASP A 83 -10.71 -9.82 -2.77
C ASP A 83 -10.52 -11.27 -2.34
N ASN A 84 -10.11 -12.14 -3.29
CA ASN A 84 -9.98 -13.57 -3.08
C ASN A 84 -8.64 -14.10 -3.58
N PHE A 85 -8.23 -15.24 -3.05
CA PHE A 85 -7.10 -16.00 -3.57
C PHE A 85 -7.55 -16.85 -4.75
N PHE A 86 -6.74 -16.86 -5.79
CA PHE A 86 -6.96 -17.69 -6.97
C PHE A 86 -5.88 -18.77 -7.05
N GLU A 87 -6.30 -20.02 -6.94
CA GLU A 87 -5.43 -21.18 -7.15
C GLU A 87 -5.53 -21.64 -8.60
N VAL A 88 -4.40 -21.64 -9.28
CA VAL A 88 -4.31 -22.13 -10.66
C VAL A 88 -4.37 -23.64 -10.65
N LYS A 89 -5.34 -24.23 -11.39
CA LYS A 89 -5.50 -25.69 -11.49
C LYS A 89 -4.31 -26.39 -12.15
N ASN A 90 -3.59 -25.70 -13.04
CA ASN A 90 -2.41 -26.25 -13.70
C ASN A 90 -1.22 -26.22 -12.73
N LYS A 91 -0.71 -27.40 -12.39
CA LYS A 91 0.39 -27.58 -11.42
C LYS A 91 1.73 -26.97 -11.86
N ASN A 92 1.87 -26.63 -13.14
CA ASN A 92 3.09 -26.03 -13.70
C ASN A 92 3.02 -24.50 -13.75
N ILE A 93 1.93 -23.91 -13.29
CA ILE A 93 1.73 -22.45 -13.27
C ILE A 93 1.59 -21.98 -11.82
N HIS A 94 2.48 -21.10 -11.41
CA HIS A 94 2.46 -20.51 -10.08
C HIS A 94 2.35 -18.98 -10.19
N LEU A 95 1.47 -18.40 -9.39
CA LEU A 95 1.32 -16.96 -9.29
C LEU A 95 2.18 -16.43 -8.14
N ILE A 96 2.81 -15.27 -8.34
CA ILE A 96 3.59 -14.55 -7.32
C ILE A 96 3.26 -13.06 -7.37
N GLY A 97 3.61 -12.30 -6.34
CA GLY A 97 3.39 -10.88 -6.25
C GLY A 97 1.92 -10.49 -6.37
N ASP A 98 1.63 -9.40 -7.06
CA ASP A 98 0.27 -8.89 -7.25
C ASP A 98 -0.62 -9.84 -8.05
N ALA A 99 -0.04 -10.69 -8.93
CA ALA A 99 -0.77 -11.74 -9.61
C ALA A 99 -1.29 -12.82 -8.64
N PHE A 100 -0.58 -13.07 -7.54
CA PHE A 100 -1.05 -13.96 -6.46
C PHE A 100 -2.05 -13.23 -5.57
N PHE A 101 -1.74 -12.01 -5.14
CA PHE A 101 -2.62 -11.18 -4.32
C PHE A 101 -2.12 -9.73 -4.24
N ALA A 102 -2.91 -8.79 -4.75
CA ALA A 102 -2.63 -7.37 -4.66
C ALA A 102 -3.18 -6.78 -3.35
N PHE A 103 -2.33 -6.09 -2.59
CA PHE A 103 -2.67 -5.47 -1.31
C PHE A 103 -3.01 -3.99 -1.45
N PRO A 104 -3.80 -3.42 -0.51
CA PRO A 104 -3.78 -1.97 -0.31
C PRO A 104 -2.35 -1.48 -0.01
N PRO A 105 -1.90 -0.36 -0.61
CA PRO A 105 -0.51 0.09 -0.50
C PRO A 105 -0.14 0.67 0.88
N SER A 106 -1.10 0.81 1.79
CA SER A 106 -0.96 1.47 3.10
C SER A 106 0.01 0.79 4.09
N PHE A 107 0.60 -0.35 3.70
CA PHE A 107 1.59 -1.06 4.51
C PHE A 107 2.93 -1.22 3.77
N ALA A 108 3.06 -0.70 2.54
CA ALA A 108 4.26 -0.73 1.71
C ALA A 108 4.90 -2.13 1.57
N GLN A 109 4.09 -3.21 1.50
CA GLN A 109 4.57 -4.60 1.49
C GLN A 109 4.57 -5.25 0.11
N GLY A 110 4.00 -4.64 -0.92
CA GLY A 110 3.84 -5.27 -2.25
C GLY A 110 5.16 -5.84 -2.78
N ALA A 111 6.19 -5.02 -2.92
CA ALA A 111 7.49 -5.46 -3.44
C ALA A 111 8.16 -6.52 -2.55
N SER A 112 8.18 -6.32 -1.22
CA SER A 112 8.77 -7.28 -0.28
C SER A 112 8.08 -8.63 -0.35
N GLN A 113 6.75 -8.66 -0.46
CA GLN A 113 5.98 -9.89 -0.56
C GLN A 113 6.15 -10.58 -1.91
N SER A 114 6.42 -9.82 -2.97
CA SER A 114 6.73 -10.40 -4.30
C SER A 114 8.09 -11.11 -4.28
N ILE A 115 9.12 -10.48 -3.70
CA ILE A 115 10.47 -11.05 -3.57
C ILE A 115 10.45 -12.28 -2.66
N GLU A 116 9.82 -12.18 -1.49
CA GLU A 116 9.67 -13.30 -0.56
C GLU A 116 8.91 -14.48 -1.20
N GLY A 117 7.82 -14.20 -1.93
CA GLY A 117 7.05 -15.20 -2.65
C GLY A 117 7.85 -15.90 -3.74
N ALA A 118 8.69 -15.19 -4.47
CA ALA A 118 9.56 -15.79 -5.48
C ALA A 118 10.60 -16.72 -4.83
N HIS A 119 11.20 -16.31 -3.71
CA HIS A 119 12.14 -17.14 -2.95
C HIS A 119 11.48 -18.39 -2.37
N GLU A 120 10.29 -18.27 -1.76
CA GLU A 120 9.53 -19.41 -1.24
C GLU A 120 9.13 -20.39 -2.34
N LEU A 121 8.72 -19.89 -3.52
CA LEU A 121 8.39 -20.73 -4.66
C LEU A 121 9.63 -21.50 -5.14
N PHE A 122 10.76 -20.84 -5.32
CA PHE A 122 12.00 -21.47 -5.71
C PHE A 122 12.38 -22.61 -4.75
N ALA A 123 12.41 -22.34 -3.45
CA ALA A 123 12.71 -23.33 -2.43
C ALA A 123 11.72 -24.51 -2.42
N SER A 124 10.44 -24.25 -2.70
CA SER A 124 9.43 -25.30 -2.75
C SER A 124 9.57 -26.22 -3.98
N ILE A 125 10.02 -25.67 -5.11
CA ILE A 125 10.32 -26.44 -6.33
C ILE A 125 11.53 -27.35 -6.09
N GLU A 126 12.63 -26.80 -5.54
CA GLU A 126 13.84 -27.56 -5.24
C GLU A 126 13.58 -28.74 -4.28
N ASN A 127 12.69 -28.54 -3.31
CA ASN A 127 12.36 -29.55 -2.31
C ASN A 127 11.14 -30.42 -2.67
N ASN A 128 10.63 -30.34 -3.90
CA ASN A 128 9.41 -31.06 -4.35
C ASN A 128 8.21 -30.86 -3.42
N SER A 129 8.05 -29.67 -2.83
CA SER A 129 7.05 -29.34 -1.82
C SER A 129 6.03 -28.30 -2.27
N ASN A 130 5.74 -28.26 -3.57
CA ASN A 130 4.86 -27.23 -4.19
C ASN A 130 3.48 -27.11 -3.53
N ALA A 131 2.95 -28.19 -2.98
CA ALA A 131 1.67 -28.18 -2.27
C ALA A 131 1.68 -27.30 -1.00
N TYR A 132 2.85 -27.16 -0.38
CA TYR A 132 3.00 -26.29 0.81
C TYR A 132 3.14 -24.83 0.46
N PHE A 133 3.68 -24.49 -0.72
CA PHE A 133 3.86 -23.11 -1.15
C PHE A 133 2.55 -22.32 -1.10
N PHE A 134 1.51 -22.80 -1.78
CA PHE A 134 0.23 -22.09 -1.84
C PHE A 134 -0.34 -21.87 -0.44
N LYS A 135 -0.40 -22.91 0.40
CA LYS A 135 -0.94 -22.82 1.77
C LYS A 135 -0.18 -21.83 2.63
N ASN A 136 1.14 -21.89 2.64
CA ASN A 136 1.99 -20.99 3.43
C ASN A 136 1.84 -19.55 2.95
N ARG A 137 1.86 -19.37 1.62
CA ARG A 137 1.74 -18.05 1.01
C ARG A 137 0.38 -17.42 1.29
N VAL A 138 -0.72 -18.16 1.24
CA VAL A 138 -2.06 -17.69 1.62
C VAL A 138 -2.08 -17.18 3.06
N ASN A 139 -1.51 -17.92 4.01
CA ASN A 139 -1.49 -17.53 5.42
C ASN A 139 -0.71 -16.23 5.64
N LYS A 140 0.48 -16.12 5.05
CA LYS A 140 1.32 -14.92 5.12
C LYS A 140 0.61 -13.72 4.49
N THR A 141 0.06 -13.90 3.31
CA THR A 141 -0.65 -12.88 2.55
C THR A 141 -1.90 -12.38 3.29
N LYS A 142 -2.68 -13.27 3.91
CA LYS A 142 -3.83 -12.87 4.76
C LYS A 142 -3.39 -11.96 5.91
N MET A 143 -2.29 -12.28 6.57
CA MET A 143 -1.76 -11.45 7.65
C MET A 143 -1.35 -10.06 7.16
N VAL A 144 -0.63 -9.98 6.04
CA VAL A 144 -0.21 -8.72 5.43
C VAL A 144 -1.41 -7.90 4.98
N ASN A 145 -2.39 -8.54 4.31
CA ASN A 145 -3.61 -7.89 3.84
C ASN A 145 -4.43 -7.28 4.99
N ASN A 146 -4.60 -8.03 6.09
CA ASN A 146 -5.33 -7.52 7.26
C ASN A 146 -4.64 -6.29 7.86
N ARG A 147 -3.31 -6.26 7.91
CA ARG A 147 -2.56 -5.10 8.38
C ARG A 147 -2.65 -3.93 7.41
N SER A 148 -2.57 -4.19 6.11
CA SER A 148 -2.75 -3.17 5.07
C SER A 148 -4.13 -2.52 5.15
N LYS A 149 -5.18 -3.32 5.29
CA LYS A 149 -6.56 -2.84 5.47
C LYS A 149 -6.73 -2.04 6.77
N LEU A 150 -6.15 -2.51 7.87
CA LEU A 150 -6.19 -1.79 9.14
C LEU A 150 -5.47 -0.43 9.06
N ASN A 151 -4.29 -0.40 8.45
CA ASN A 151 -3.56 0.85 8.23
C ASN A 151 -4.35 1.80 7.34
N GLN A 152 -4.89 1.32 6.22
CA GLN A 152 -5.71 2.14 5.33
C GLN A 152 -6.92 2.74 6.06
N PHE A 153 -7.63 1.95 6.83
CA PHE A 153 -8.74 2.42 7.66
C PHE A 153 -8.28 3.50 8.65
N ALA A 154 -7.21 3.23 9.41
CA ALA A 154 -6.70 4.16 10.41
C ALA A 154 -6.17 5.46 9.79
N PHE A 155 -5.51 5.37 8.63
CA PHE A 155 -4.92 6.54 7.96
C PHE A 155 -5.99 7.46 7.35
N HIS A 156 -7.14 6.92 6.98
CA HIS A 156 -8.22 7.65 6.32
C HIS A 156 -9.40 8.02 7.24
N LEU A 157 -9.22 7.98 8.55
CA LEU A 157 -10.23 8.45 9.49
C LEU A 157 -10.50 9.94 9.30
N SER A 158 -11.79 10.32 9.21
CA SER A 158 -12.24 11.69 8.94
C SER A 158 -13.00 12.33 10.11
N ASN A 159 -13.61 11.51 10.99
CA ASN A 159 -14.32 12.04 12.16
C ASN A 159 -13.33 12.60 13.18
N PRO A 160 -13.50 13.85 13.68
CA PRO A 160 -12.56 14.51 14.59
C PRO A 160 -12.24 13.70 15.86
N LEU A 161 -13.24 13.06 16.45
CA LEU A 161 -13.04 12.24 17.65
C LEU A 161 -12.19 11.01 17.36
N THR A 162 -12.47 10.28 16.28
CA THR A 162 -11.69 9.11 15.90
C THR A 162 -10.27 9.47 15.46
N VAL A 163 -10.09 10.61 14.81
CA VAL A 163 -8.76 11.17 14.47
C VAL A 163 -7.97 11.47 15.74
N TYR A 164 -8.58 12.13 16.71
CA TYR A 164 -7.94 12.43 18.00
C TYR A 164 -7.50 11.15 18.72
N LEU A 165 -8.38 10.15 18.82
CA LEU A 165 -8.07 8.85 19.42
C LEU A 165 -6.95 8.14 18.66
N ARG A 166 -7.02 8.09 17.32
CA ARG A 166 -5.95 7.53 16.48
C ARG A 166 -4.61 8.16 16.80
N ASN A 167 -4.54 9.49 16.89
CA ASN A 167 -3.30 10.20 17.11
C ASN A 167 -2.70 9.88 18.48
N ILE A 168 -3.53 9.76 19.53
CA ILE A 168 -3.08 9.30 20.86
C ILE A 168 -2.53 7.88 20.79
N PHE A 169 -3.28 6.97 20.13
CA PHE A 169 -2.85 5.58 19.98
C PHE A 169 -1.53 5.48 19.23
N LEU A 170 -1.39 6.14 18.08
CA LEU A 170 -0.15 6.12 17.30
C LEU A 170 1.04 6.63 18.10
N LYS A 171 0.89 7.75 18.84
CA LYS A 171 1.95 8.29 19.72
C LYS A 171 2.43 7.27 20.77
N LYS A 172 1.54 6.41 21.28
CA LYS A 172 1.88 5.37 22.24
C LYS A 172 2.48 4.14 21.57
N LEU A 173 1.88 3.69 20.46
CA LEU A 173 2.28 2.47 19.76
C LEU A 173 3.68 2.57 19.14
N VAL A 174 4.03 3.71 18.52
CA VAL A 174 5.36 3.90 17.92
C VAL A 174 6.50 3.93 18.95
N LYS A 175 6.20 4.15 20.21
CA LYS A 175 7.17 4.09 21.32
C LYS A 175 7.27 2.69 21.94
N ASN A 176 6.35 1.80 21.65
CA ASN A 176 6.31 0.46 22.22
C ASN A 176 7.09 -0.53 21.33
N LYS A 177 8.33 -0.84 21.73
CA LYS A 177 9.20 -1.78 21.01
C LYS A 177 8.56 -3.15 20.82
N LYS A 178 7.92 -3.72 21.85
CA LYS A 178 7.26 -5.03 21.76
C LYS A 178 6.12 -5.03 20.74
N PHE A 179 5.36 -3.93 20.68
CA PHE A 179 4.33 -3.77 19.65
C PHE A 179 4.95 -3.73 18.26
N LEU A 180 5.98 -2.92 18.05
CA LEU A 180 6.64 -2.80 16.75
C LEU A 180 7.24 -4.14 16.30
N GLU A 181 7.93 -4.86 17.18
CA GLU A 181 8.46 -6.20 16.91
C GLU A 181 7.36 -7.21 16.58
N SER A 182 6.23 -7.17 17.28
CA SER A 182 5.09 -8.04 16.99
C SER A 182 4.36 -7.65 15.71
N TYR A 183 4.19 -6.36 15.47
CA TYR A 183 3.41 -5.86 14.34
C TYR A 183 4.20 -5.90 13.03
N LEU A 184 5.47 -5.46 13.05
CA LEU A 184 6.35 -5.46 11.88
C LEU A 184 7.16 -6.75 11.78
N GLY A 185 7.76 -7.22 12.87
CA GLY A 185 8.70 -8.34 12.87
C GLY A 185 8.09 -9.67 12.45
N LYS A 186 6.80 -9.91 12.72
CA LYS A 186 6.11 -11.14 12.26
C LYS A 186 5.95 -11.23 10.73
N ILE A 187 6.19 -10.14 10.01
CA ILE A 187 6.12 -10.17 8.55
C ILE A 187 7.39 -10.77 7.96
N TYR A 188 8.52 -10.60 8.64
CA TYR A 188 9.83 -11.01 8.19
C TYR A 188 10.32 -12.32 8.84
N ARG A 189 9.44 -12.99 9.56
CA ARG A 189 9.62 -14.32 10.15
C ARG A 189 8.66 -15.30 9.48
#